data_e4fcfdfd1bb69b0c7821191d5500167f
#
_entry.id   e4fcfdfd1bb69b0c7821191d5500167f
#
_cell.length_a   1.000
_cell.length_b   1.000
_cell.length_c   1.000
_cell.angle_alpha   90.00
_cell.angle_beta   90.00
_cell.angle_gamma   90.00
#
_symmetry.space_group_name_H-M   'P 1'
#
loop_
_entity.id
_entity.type
_entity.pdbx_description
1 polymer ?
#
loop_
_entity_poly.entity_id
_entity_poly.type
_entity_poly.pdbx_seq_one_letter_code
_entity_poly.pdbx_strand_id
1 'polypeptide(L)'
;MTDLSTQISLAAEALRTHRLRSFLTILGLTMGVATLMTVITLIVGANTYVKEKIANLGTDVFRIAKTPFATINFEEARRARRNPDVLREDMAAVRESCPLCAQVGATVSSRIAVRYKNQEMRDVSIRGQTPNMADIGALTVERGRYFSEAENRHAAPVCLLGDDLTEQLFPAVDPIGREVRVGKDPMLVIGTFERIGSVLGNPQDSFIVVPLDTFFRVRGARHSLTLEIQAAGGAVIFERAQDQARVIMRSRRGITGLQKENFYIGTSDSYIELWEKISSSFFFVFLSVSSIAAVVGGIVIMNIMLVSVTERTKEIGVRRACGANRNDIIGQFLAESVLQSLVGGAIGVLLGFAAALLLRWFSVLPATVDWRVAVLGVGLASAVGLFFGIYPAMKAAELDPIEALRSE
;
A
#
# COMPACT_ATOMS: atom_id res chain seq x y z
N MET A 1 -20.39 46.65 -14.12
CA MET A 1 -19.83 45.61 -13.22
C MET A 1 -20.95 44.58 -13.00
N THR A 2 -20.91 43.50 -13.71
CA THR A 2 -21.86 42.39 -13.49
C THR A 2 -21.46 41.67 -12.19
N ASP A 3 -22.37 41.68 -11.22
CA ASP A 3 -22.17 41.07 -9.91
C ASP A 3 -21.87 39.57 -10.07
N LEU A 4 -20.93 39.05 -9.33
CA LEU A 4 -20.51 37.62 -9.36
C LEU A 4 -21.72 36.69 -9.17
N SER A 5 -22.69 37.14 -8.37
CA SER A 5 -23.95 36.43 -8.13
C SER A 5 -24.84 36.30 -9.37
N THR A 6 -24.88 37.30 -10.25
CA THR A 6 -25.58 37.25 -11.54
C THR A 6 -24.89 36.34 -12.54
N GLN A 7 -23.55 36.27 -12.55
CA GLN A 7 -22.80 35.34 -13.40
C GLN A 7 -23.06 33.89 -13.01
N ILE A 8 -23.08 33.59 -11.70
CA ILE A 8 -23.36 32.24 -11.18
C ILE A 8 -24.81 31.82 -11.50
N SER A 9 -25.79 32.73 -11.38
CA SER A 9 -27.21 32.41 -11.68
C SER A 9 -27.41 32.12 -13.16
N LEU A 10 -26.78 32.88 -14.05
CA LEU A 10 -26.85 32.67 -15.51
C LEU A 10 -26.16 31.33 -15.90
N ALA A 11 -25.02 31.01 -15.28
CA ALA A 11 -24.34 29.74 -15.50
C ALA A 11 -25.20 28.53 -15.03
N ALA A 12 -25.89 28.66 -13.90
CA ALA A 12 -26.80 27.62 -13.40
C ALA A 12 -28.04 27.41 -14.30
N GLU A 13 -28.56 28.47 -14.88
CA GLU A 13 -29.69 28.44 -15.82
C GLU A 13 -29.26 27.77 -17.15
N ALA A 14 -28.08 28.08 -17.66
CA ALA A 14 -27.48 27.43 -18.84
C ALA A 14 -27.34 25.92 -18.67
N LEU A 15 -26.93 25.45 -17.49
CA LEU A 15 -26.84 24.01 -17.15
C LEU A 15 -28.20 23.31 -17.22
N ARG A 16 -29.29 24.00 -16.87
CA ARG A 16 -30.66 23.43 -16.88
C ARG A 16 -31.27 23.35 -18.26
N THR A 17 -30.91 24.26 -19.16
CA THR A 17 -31.49 24.37 -20.49
C THR A 17 -31.03 23.27 -21.44
N HIS A 18 -29.74 22.84 -21.35
CA HIS A 18 -29.13 21.80 -22.22
C HIS A 18 -28.67 20.58 -21.41
N ARG A 19 -29.63 19.89 -20.76
CA ARG A 19 -29.37 18.80 -19.81
C ARG A 19 -28.43 17.68 -20.31
N LEU A 20 -28.65 17.21 -21.56
CA LEU A 20 -27.83 16.10 -22.10
C LEU A 20 -26.39 16.52 -22.31
N ARG A 21 -26.15 17.75 -22.78
CA ARG A 21 -24.83 18.32 -23.01
C ARG A 21 -24.09 18.53 -21.70
N SER A 22 -24.75 19.15 -20.72
CA SER A 22 -24.18 19.34 -19.37
C SER A 22 -23.87 18.02 -18.68
N PHE A 23 -24.72 17.01 -18.85
CA PHE A 23 -24.49 15.68 -18.30
C PHE A 23 -23.22 15.02 -18.88
N LEU A 24 -23.03 15.05 -20.22
CA LEU A 24 -21.86 14.47 -20.88
C LEU A 24 -20.57 15.18 -20.49
N THR A 25 -20.61 16.51 -20.34
CA THR A 25 -19.47 17.32 -19.91
C THR A 25 -19.06 16.99 -18.48
N ILE A 26 -20.03 16.98 -17.59
CA ILE A 26 -19.85 16.67 -16.18
C ILE A 26 -19.34 15.23 -16.02
N LEU A 27 -19.88 14.26 -16.78
CA LEU A 27 -19.54 12.85 -16.71
C LEU A 27 -18.05 12.60 -16.95
N GLY A 28 -17.48 13.18 -18.02
CA GLY A 28 -16.05 12.98 -18.35
C GLY A 28 -15.12 13.45 -17.24
N LEU A 29 -15.36 14.65 -16.72
CA LEU A 29 -14.56 15.20 -15.62
C LEU A 29 -14.79 14.46 -14.31
N THR A 30 -16.05 14.11 -14.01
CA THR A 30 -16.44 13.33 -12.83
C THR A 30 -15.70 12.00 -12.77
N MET A 31 -15.65 11.26 -13.89
CA MET A 31 -14.93 9.96 -13.96
C MET A 31 -13.45 10.14 -13.71
N GLY A 32 -12.82 11.17 -14.29
CA GLY A 32 -11.38 11.46 -14.06
C GLY A 32 -11.08 11.77 -12.60
N VAL A 33 -11.86 12.66 -11.99
CA VAL A 33 -11.70 13.03 -10.57
C VAL A 33 -12.04 11.85 -9.65
N ALA A 34 -13.12 11.11 -9.91
CA ALA A 34 -13.52 9.97 -9.09
C ALA A 34 -12.43 8.87 -9.08
N THR A 35 -11.86 8.56 -10.24
CA THR A 35 -10.75 7.59 -10.34
C THR A 35 -9.55 8.05 -9.53
N LEU A 36 -9.14 9.31 -9.70
CA LEU A 36 -8.00 9.88 -8.96
C LEU A 36 -8.24 9.82 -7.44
N MET A 37 -9.42 10.23 -7.00
CA MET A 37 -9.81 10.22 -5.58
C MET A 37 -9.81 8.82 -4.98
N THR A 38 -10.40 7.85 -5.68
CA THR A 38 -10.45 6.46 -5.23
C THR A 38 -9.03 5.91 -5.06
N VAL A 39 -8.17 6.12 -6.04
CA VAL A 39 -6.80 5.58 -6.02
C VAL A 39 -5.95 6.23 -4.94
N ILE A 40 -5.97 7.56 -4.81
CA ILE A 40 -5.19 8.24 -3.76
C ILE A 40 -5.66 7.78 -2.38
N THR A 41 -6.97 7.69 -2.16
CA THR A 41 -7.54 7.22 -0.88
C THR A 41 -7.07 5.79 -0.54
N LEU A 42 -7.04 4.89 -1.54
CA LEU A 42 -6.54 3.53 -1.38
C LEU A 42 -5.04 3.50 -1.09
N ILE A 43 -4.23 4.28 -1.80
CA ILE A 43 -2.78 4.33 -1.58
C ILE A 43 -2.46 4.87 -0.18
N VAL A 44 -3.12 5.95 0.24
CA VAL A 44 -2.93 6.53 1.59
C VAL A 44 -3.34 5.53 2.67
N GLY A 45 -4.49 4.86 2.49
CA GLY A 45 -4.95 3.82 3.41
C GLY A 45 -4.00 2.63 3.48
N ALA A 46 -3.52 2.15 2.33
CA ALA A 46 -2.57 1.06 2.26
C ALA A 46 -1.21 1.45 2.89
N ASN A 47 -0.73 2.67 2.68
CA ASN A 47 0.49 3.18 3.32
C ASN A 47 0.38 3.18 4.85
N THR A 48 -0.75 3.65 5.38
CA THR A 48 -1.01 3.63 6.83
C THR A 48 -1.04 2.20 7.36
N TYR A 49 -1.77 1.32 6.69
CA TYR A 49 -1.88 -0.09 7.07
C TYR A 49 -0.52 -0.80 7.08
N VAL A 50 0.28 -0.61 6.03
CA VAL A 50 1.62 -1.22 5.94
C VAL A 50 2.53 -0.69 7.04
N LYS A 51 2.53 0.63 7.30
CA LYS A 51 3.32 1.24 8.39
C LYS A 51 2.92 0.70 9.75
N GLU A 52 1.63 0.62 10.05
CA GLU A 52 1.13 0.10 11.33
C GLU A 52 1.45 -1.38 11.54
N LYS A 53 1.26 -2.21 10.50
CA LYS A 53 1.54 -3.65 10.58
C LYS A 53 3.03 -3.95 10.62
N ILE A 54 3.86 -3.17 9.93
CA ILE A 54 5.32 -3.36 9.92
C ILE A 54 5.96 -2.75 11.16
N ALA A 55 5.45 -1.64 11.70
CA ALA A 55 5.95 -1.07 12.94
C ALA A 55 5.88 -2.06 14.11
N ASN A 56 4.91 -2.99 14.09
CA ASN A 56 4.77 -4.05 15.08
C ASN A 56 5.83 -5.17 14.95
N LEU A 57 6.72 -5.15 13.95
CA LEU A 57 7.82 -6.12 13.80
C LEU A 57 9.02 -5.88 14.72
N GLY A 58 8.92 -4.89 15.63
CA GLY A 58 10.01 -4.48 16.54
C GLY A 58 10.91 -3.43 15.88
N THR A 59 10.99 -2.25 16.46
CA THR A 59 11.79 -1.12 15.94
C THR A 59 13.29 -1.35 16.10
N ASP A 60 13.70 -2.23 17.02
CA ASP A 60 15.10 -2.49 17.37
C ASP A 60 15.61 -3.84 16.87
N VAL A 61 14.90 -4.48 15.93
CA VAL A 61 15.24 -5.79 15.39
C VAL A 61 15.65 -5.67 13.92
N PHE A 62 16.82 -6.20 13.57
CA PHE A 62 17.22 -6.39 12.19
C PHE A 62 17.47 -7.88 11.90
N ARG A 63 17.44 -8.22 10.62
CA ARG A 63 17.53 -9.60 10.15
C ARG A 63 18.71 -9.80 9.22
N ILE A 64 19.37 -10.95 9.32
CA ILE A 64 20.39 -11.37 8.35
C ILE A 64 19.93 -12.65 7.66
N ALA A 65 19.86 -12.61 6.33
CA ALA A 65 19.46 -13.78 5.54
C ALA A 65 20.29 -13.92 4.27
N LYS A 66 20.15 -15.07 3.65
CA LYS A 66 20.74 -15.41 2.36
C LYS A 66 20.18 -14.60 1.20
N THR A 67 18.88 -14.27 1.29
CA THR A 67 18.12 -13.58 0.25
C THR A 67 17.63 -12.21 0.75
N PRO A 68 17.45 -11.23 -0.13
CA PRO A 68 16.92 -9.93 0.28
C PRO A 68 15.49 -10.09 0.80
N PHE A 69 15.15 -9.32 1.84
CA PHE A 69 13.83 -9.31 2.47
C PHE A 69 12.80 -8.57 1.62
N ALA A 70 13.26 -7.51 0.96
CA ALA A 70 12.44 -6.63 0.18
C ALA A 70 13.18 -6.24 -1.11
N THR A 71 12.78 -6.81 -2.26
CA THR A 71 13.34 -6.44 -3.56
C THR A 71 12.31 -6.61 -4.66
N ILE A 72 12.28 -5.65 -5.60
CA ILE A 72 11.53 -5.75 -6.86
C ILE A 72 12.42 -6.35 -7.96
N ASN A 73 13.74 -6.40 -7.72
CA ASN A 73 14.70 -6.84 -8.72
C ASN A 73 14.76 -8.38 -8.79
N PHE A 74 14.10 -8.93 -9.80
CA PHE A 74 14.03 -10.38 -10.04
C PHE A 74 15.42 -11.01 -10.26
N GLU A 75 16.35 -10.27 -10.89
CA GLU A 75 17.71 -10.71 -11.12
C GLU A 75 18.49 -10.82 -9.81
N GLU A 76 18.32 -9.85 -8.92
CA GLU A 76 18.94 -9.86 -7.60
C GLU A 76 18.41 -11.03 -6.76
N ALA A 77 17.10 -11.22 -6.71
CA ALA A 77 16.47 -12.34 -6.01
C ALA A 77 16.97 -13.70 -6.56
N ARG A 78 17.14 -13.82 -7.90
CA ARG A 78 17.65 -15.03 -8.54
C ARG A 78 19.12 -15.29 -8.20
N ARG A 79 19.95 -14.25 -8.20
CA ARG A 79 21.36 -14.34 -7.80
C ARG A 79 21.51 -14.73 -6.32
N ALA A 80 20.72 -14.10 -5.47
CA ALA A 80 20.71 -14.34 -4.03
C ALA A 80 20.40 -15.81 -3.66
N ARG A 81 19.61 -16.51 -4.46
CA ARG A 81 19.36 -17.96 -4.25
C ARG A 81 20.64 -18.81 -4.34
N ARG A 82 21.69 -18.33 -5.00
CA ARG A 82 22.99 -19.02 -5.13
C ARG A 82 23.97 -18.67 -4.01
N ASN A 83 23.64 -17.69 -3.17
CA ASN A 83 24.47 -17.35 -2.02
C ASN A 83 24.59 -18.57 -1.08
N PRO A 84 25.68 -18.69 -0.32
CA PRO A 84 25.81 -19.70 0.71
C PRO A 84 24.72 -19.52 1.78
N ASP A 85 24.25 -20.64 2.33
CA ASP A 85 23.29 -20.63 3.40
C ASP A 85 23.84 -19.94 4.65
N VAL A 86 22.95 -19.29 5.42
CA VAL A 86 23.28 -18.80 6.75
C VAL A 86 23.17 -19.98 7.71
N LEU A 87 24.25 -20.27 8.42
CA LEU A 87 24.36 -21.45 9.25
C LEU A 87 24.35 -21.11 10.76
N ARG A 88 24.27 -22.12 11.60
CA ARG A 88 24.32 -21.98 13.06
C ARG A 88 25.63 -21.34 13.54
N GLU A 89 26.74 -21.66 12.85
CA GLU A 89 28.02 -21.08 13.15
C GLU A 89 28.08 -19.58 12.87
N ASP A 90 27.33 -19.09 11.86
CA ASP A 90 27.18 -17.65 11.60
C ASP A 90 26.43 -16.97 12.75
N MET A 91 25.36 -17.62 13.26
CA MET A 91 24.62 -17.16 14.43
C MET A 91 25.52 -17.10 15.66
N ALA A 92 26.31 -18.15 15.91
CA ALA A 92 27.21 -18.20 17.05
C ALA A 92 28.28 -17.10 16.99
N ALA A 93 28.88 -16.87 15.80
CA ALA A 93 29.86 -15.82 15.58
C ALA A 93 29.27 -14.41 15.87
N VAL A 94 28.05 -14.12 15.41
CA VAL A 94 27.39 -12.85 15.69
C VAL A 94 27.08 -12.72 17.18
N ARG A 95 26.57 -13.78 17.82
CA ARG A 95 26.23 -13.79 19.25
C ARG A 95 27.45 -13.53 20.14
N GLU A 96 28.60 -14.12 19.81
CA GLU A 96 29.82 -14.02 20.60
C GLU A 96 30.62 -12.74 20.36
N SER A 97 30.56 -12.20 19.13
CA SER A 97 31.43 -11.10 18.72
C SER A 97 30.73 -9.76 18.58
N CYS A 98 29.38 -9.68 18.78
CA CYS A 98 28.62 -8.44 18.66
C CYS A 98 28.08 -7.97 20.03
N PRO A 99 28.84 -7.16 20.80
CA PRO A 99 28.38 -6.66 22.11
C PRO A 99 27.20 -5.66 22.00
N LEU A 100 26.97 -5.05 20.84
CA LEU A 100 25.83 -4.18 20.59
C LEU A 100 24.54 -4.95 20.23
N CYS A 101 24.65 -6.26 19.98
CA CYS A 101 23.54 -7.16 19.71
C CYS A 101 23.06 -7.78 21.04
N ALA A 102 22.00 -7.22 21.63
CA ALA A 102 21.49 -7.67 22.92
C ALA A 102 21.04 -9.13 22.89
N GLN A 103 20.34 -9.51 21.83
CA GLN A 103 19.90 -10.89 21.60
C GLN A 103 20.05 -11.28 20.14
N VAL A 104 20.47 -12.54 19.93
CA VAL A 104 20.61 -13.13 18.57
C VAL A 104 19.80 -14.41 18.54
N GLY A 105 18.70 -14.40 17.85
CA GLY A 105 17.85 -15.55 17.56
C GLY A 105 17.97 -16.00 16.11
N ALA A 106 17.36 -17.12 15.81
CA ALA A 106 17.28 -17.64 14.46
C ALA A 106 15.91 -18.24 14.16
N THR A 107 15.48 -18.03 12.93
CA THR A 107 14.26 -18.61 12.36
C THR A 107 14.61 -19.34 11.07
N VAL A 108 13.98 -20.47 10.85
CA VAL A 108 13.99 -21.20 9.58
C VAL A 108 12.55 -21.57 9.23
N SER A 109 12.19 -21.54 7.96
CA SER A 109 10.82 -21.87 7.56
C SER A 109 10.78 -22.82 6.38
N SER A 110 9.71 -23.64 6.35
CA SER A 110 9.37 -24.53 5.24
C SER A 110 7.86 -24.71 5.19
N ARG A 111 7.35 -25.46 4.22
CA ARG A 111 5.94 -25.81 4.16
C ARG A 111 5.73 -27.30 4.45
N ILE A 112 4.68 -27.61 5.20
CA ILE A 112 4.37 -28.96 5.62
C ILE A 112 2.85 -29.13 5.77
N ALA A 113 2.36 -30.37 5.70
CA ALA A 113 0.98 -30.68 6.06
C ALA A 113 0.89 -30.94 7.57
N VAL A 114 -0.18 -30.43 8.19
CA VAL A 114 -0.50 -30.66 9.61
C VAL A 114 -1.84 -31.36 9.70
N ARG A 115 -1.92 -32.41 10.51
CA ARG A 115 -3.14 -33.20 10.67
C ARG A 115 -3.50 -33.38 12.14
N TYR A 116 -4.76 -33.26 12.42
CA TYR A 116 -5.35 -33.66 13.69
C TYR A 116 -6.59 -34.52 13.42
N LYS A 117 -6.57 -35.77 13.88
CA LYS A 117 -7.62 -36.77 13.59
C LYS A 117 -7.91 -36.87 12.07
N ASN A 118 -9.11 -36.48 11.67
CA ASN A 118 -9.58 -36.52 10.27
C ASN A 118 -9.39 -35.16 9.53
N GLN A 119 -8.95 -34.11 10.22
CA GLN A 119 -8.73 -32.81 9.63
C GLN A 119 -7.27 -32.67 9.20
N GLU A 120 -7.03 -32.23 7.97
CA GLU A 120 -5.70 -32.01 7.40
C GLU A 120 -5.64 -30.63 6.78
N MET A 121 -4.64 -29.84 7.18
CA MET A 121 -4.28 -28.59 6.52
C MET A 121 -2.99 -28.78 5.75
N ARG A 122 -2.99 -28.44 4.47
CA ARG A 122 -1.83 -28.47 3.58
C ARG A 122 -1.22 -27.08 3.47
N ASP A 123 0.04 -27.04 3.07
CA ASP A 123 0.79 -25.77 2.88
C ASP A 123 0.92 -24.91 4.13
N VAL A 124 0.89 -25.51 5.32
CA VAL A 124 1.14 -24.82 6.58
C VAL A 124 2.62 -24.43 6.69
N SER A 125 2.89 -23.20 7.11
CA SER A 125 4.26 -22.73 7.36
C SER A 125 4.79 -23.32 8.65
N ILE A 126 5.70 -24.31 8.59
CA ILE A 126 6.46 -24.74 9.78
C ILE A 126 7.66 -23.81 9.96
N ARG A 127 7.77 -23.21 11.15
CA ARG A 127 8.84 -22.31 11.56
C ARG A 127 9.63 -22.94 12.68
N GLY A 128 10.91 -23.27 12.43
CA GLY A 128 11.85 -23.65 13.49
C GLY A 128 12.49 -22.40 14.07
N GLN A 129 12.42 -22.21 15.38
CA GLN A 129 12.91 -21.01 16.04
C GLN A 129 13.78 -21.34 17.26
N THR A 130 14.70 -20.43 17.59
CA THR A 130 15.42 -20.49 18.88
C THR A 130 14.51 -20.01 20.02
N PRO A 131 14.72 -20.48 21.27
CA PRO A 131 13.85 -20.12 22.40
C PRO A 131 13.73 -18.62 22.67
N ASN A 132 14.82 -17.87 22.49
CA ASN A 132 14.84 -16.41 22.70
C ASN A 132 14.03 -15.61 21.66
N MET A 133 13.46 -16.28 20.65
CA MET A 133 12.50 -15.66 19.73
C MET A 133 11.17 -15.27 20.42
N ALA A 134 10.90 -15.82 21.61
CA ALA A 134 9.80 -15.36 22.45
C ALA A 134 9.94 -13.87 22.85
N ASP A 135 11.19 -13.42 23.03
CA ASP A 135 11.51 -12.05 23.45
C ASP A 135 11.80 -11.11 22.26
N ILE A 136 12.49 -11.65 21.23
CA ILE A 136 12.88 -10.89 20.03
C ILE A 136 11.69 -10.73 19.06
N GLY A 137 10.88 -11.77 18.94
CA GLY A 137 9.83 -11.86 17.95
C GLY A 137 8.60 -10.99 18.27
N ALA A 138 7.89 -10.60 17.23
CA ALA A 138 6.62 -9.87 17.35
C ALA A 138 5.40 -10.78 17.63
N LEU A 139 5.63 -12.09 17.84
CA LEU A 139 4.55 -13.06 18.04
C LEU A 139 4.28 -13.23 19.54
N THR A 140 3.10 -12.82 19.98
CA THR A 140 2.64 -12.98 21.37
C THR A 140 1.99 -14.34 21.55
N VAL A 141 2.39 -15.08 22.60
CA VAL A 141 1.71 -16.31 23.01
C VAL A 141 0.43 -15.94 23.73
N GLU A 142 -0.72 -16.32 23.21
CA GLU A 142 -2.03 -16.05 23.81
C GLU A 142 -2.33 -17.01 24.97
N ARG A 143 -2.08 -18.31 24.73
CA ARG A 143 -2.37 -19.36 25.70
C ARG A 143 -1.24 -20.39 25.75
N GLY A 144 -0.97 -20.89 26.95
CA GLY A 144 0.12 -21.86 27.13
C GLY A 144 1.46 -21.20 27.39
N ARG A 145 2.53 -21.77 26.84
CA ARG A 145 3.90 -21.28 27.01
C ARG A 145 4.74 -21.50 25.75
N TYR A 146 5.82 -20.75 25.64
CA TYR A 146 6.86 -21.00 24.66
C TYR A 146 7.74 -22.19 25.10
N PHE A 147 8.53 -22.76 24.18
CA PHE A 147 9.45 -23.84 24.50
C PHE A 147 10.75 -23.32 25.12
N SER A 148 11.33 -24.13 25.99
CA SER A 148 12.56 -23.84 26.73
C SER A 148 13.82 -24.20 25.93
N GLU A 149 14.99 -23.71 26.39
CA GLU A 149 16.29 -24.07 25.84
C GLU A 149 16.58 -25.57 25.96
N ALA A 150 16.10 -26.22 27.03
CA ALA A 150 16.23 -27.68 27.17
C ALA A 150 15.43 -28.43 26.12
N GLU A 151 14.19 -28.00 25.85
CA GLU A 151 13.34 -28.60 24.82
C GLU A 151 13.92 -28.40 23.42
N ASN A 152 14.54 -27.24 23.15
CA ASN A 152 15.24 -27.02 21.89
C ASN A 152 16.44 -27.94 21.76
N ARG A 153 17.36 -27.99 22.74
CA ARG A 153 18.58 -28.85 22.68
C ARG A 153 18.26 -30.33 22.53
N HIS A 154 17.21 -30.83 23.13
CA HIS A 154 16.76 -32.21 23.00
C HIS A 154 15.86 -32.47 21.79
N ALA A 155 15.67 -31.47 20.93
CA ALA A 155 14.74 -31.55 19.80
C ALA A 155 13.37 -32.13 20.21
N ALA A 156 12.82 -31.63 21.32
CA ALA A 156 11.55 -32.11 21.88
C ALA A 156 10.41 -31.99 20.85
N PRO A 157 9.51 -32.97 20.75
CA PRO A 157 8.40 -32.96 19.81
C PRO A 157 7.25 -32.09 20.34
N VAL A 158 7.51 -30.80 20.50
CA VAL A 158 6.55 -29.79 20.96
C VAL A 158 6.34 -28.73 19.91
N CYS A 159 5.14 -28.12 19.91
CA CYS A 159 4.80 -27.07 18.97
C CYS A 159 3.83 -26.05 19.54
N LEU A 160 3.84 -24.86 18.92
CA LEU A 160 2.83 -23.81 19.12
C LEU A 160 2.08 -23.59 17.80
N LEU A 161 0.78 -23.35 17.89
CA LEU A 161 -0.09 -23.17 16.72
C LEU A 161 -0.43 -21.69 16.53
N GLY A 162 -0.48 -21.25 15.28
CA GLY A 162 -1.12 -20.00 14.91
C GLY A 162 -2.63 -20.11 14.97
N ASP A 163 -3.32 -18.98 15.05
CA ASP A 163 -4.76 -18.91 15.30
C ASP A 163 -5.60 -19.63 14.24
N ASP A 164 -5.28 -19.46 12.96
CA ASP A 164 -5.97 -20.13 11.85
C ASP A 164 -5.92 -21.68 11.96
N LEU A 165 -4.77 -22.24 12.38
CA LEU A 165 -4.66 -23.66 12.66
C LEU A 165 -5.50 -24.10 13.86
N THR A 166 -5.54 -23.25 14.86
CA THR A 166 -6.33 -23.51 16.09
C THR A 166 -7.81 -23.55 15.76
N GLU A 167 -8.32 -22.57 15.03
CA GLU A 167 -9.73 -22.52 14.62
C GLU A 167 -10.12 -23.69 13.70
N GLN A 168 -9.26 -24.04 12.73
CA GLN A 168 -9.60 -25.08 11.75
C GLN A 168 -9.41 -26.50 12.27
N LEU A 169 -8.35 -26.77 13.03
CA LEU A 169 -8.08 -28.14 13.53
C LEU A 169 -8.80 -28.42 14.86
N PHE A 170 -9.13 -27.41 15.64
CA PHE A 170 -9.73 -27.55 16.99
C PHE A 170 -10.97 -26.68 17.23
N PRO A 171 -12.00 -26.70 16.35
CA PRO A 171 -13.13 -25.76 16.39
C PRO A 171 -13.93 -25.78 17.71
N ALA A 172 -13.83 -26.84 18.51
CA ALA A 172 -14.58 -26.98 19.75
C ALA A 172 -13.78 -27.61 20.91
N VAL A 173 -12.46 -27.72 20.76
CA VAL A 173 -11.60 -28.44 21.70
C VAL A 173 -10.36 -27.59 21.99
N ASP A 174 -9.93 -27.54 23.27
CA ASP A 174 -8.68 -26.92 23.63
C ASP A 174 -7.49 -27.64 22.98
N PRO A 175 -6.66 -26.96 22.17
CA PRO A 175 -5.52 -27.56 21.50
C PRO A 175 -4.37 -27.91 22.47
N ILE A 176 -4.24 -27.20 23.61
CA ILE A 176 -3.13 -27.39 24.56
C ILE A 176 -3.16 -28.79 25.15
N GLY A 177 -2.01 -29.46 25.15
CA GLY A 177 -1.87 -30.85 25.62
C GLY A 177 -2.37 -31.89 24.60
N ARG A 178 -2.81 -31.49 23.42
CA ARG A 178 -3.18 -32.41 22.34
C ARG A 178 -1.99 -32.69 21.42
N GLU A 179 -2.02 -33.83 20.80
CA GLU A 179 -1.01 -34.25 19.83
C GLU A 179 -1.48 -33.97 18.40
N VAL A 180 -0.69 -33.25 17.63
CA VAL A 180 -0.88 -33.01 16.20
C VAL A 180 0.20 -33.70 15.40
N ARG A 181 -0.14 -34.20 14.22
CA ARG A 181 0.84 -34.80 13.32
C ARG A 181 1.34 -33.76 12.33
N VAL A 182 2.63 -33.43 12.44
CA VAL A 182 3.33 -32.49 11.57
C VAL A 182 4.15 -33.29 10.55
N GLY A 183 3.62 -33.40 9.34
CA GLY A 183 4.13 -34.34 8.36
C GLY A 183 3.95 -35.79 8.84
N LYS A 184 5.05 -36.44 9.21
CA LYS A 184 5.04 -37.82 9.73
C LYS A 184 5.20 -37.88 11.27
N ASP A 185 5.61 -36.80 11.89
CA ASP A 185 6.01 -36.76 13.29
C ASP A 185 4.86 -36.25 14.19
N PRO A 186 4.54 -36.95 15.29
CA PRO A 186 3.63 -36.46 16.30
C PRO A 186 4.30 -35.38 17.14
N MET A 187 3.56 -34.29 17.43
CA MET A 187 4.02 -33.17 18.25
C MET A 187 2.95 -32.75 19.25
N LEU A 188 3.37 -32.49 20.48
CA LEU A 188 2.51 -31.98 21.55
C LEU A 188 2.31 -30.48 21.41
N VAL A 189 1.07 -30.03 21.39
CA VAL A 189 0.74 -28.62 21.40
C VAL A 189 0.92 -28.05 22.82
N ILE A 190 1.83 -27.07 22.98
CA ILE A 190 2.16 -26.45 24.28
C ILE A 190 1.67 -25.01 24.39
N GLY A 191 1.24 -24.39 23.28
CA GLY A 191 0.69 -23.04 23.28
C GLY A 191 0.07 -22.64 21.95
N THR A 192 -0.59 -21.49 21.97
CA THR A 192 -1.18 -20.84 20.79
C THR A 192 -0.77 -19.39 20.72
N PHE A 193 -0.68 -18.83 19.51
CA PHE A 193 -0.36 -17.43 19.31
C PHE A 193 -1.63 -16.58 19.15
N GLU A 194 -1.52 -15.31 19.51
CA GLU A 194 -2.54 -14.31 19.21
C GLU A 194 -2.76 -14.17 17.71
N ARG A 195 -3.97 -13.81 17.35
CA ARG A 195 -4.36 -13.59 15.96
C ARG A 195 -3.63 -12.42 15.33
N ILE A 196 -2.85 -12.68 14.28
CA ILE A 196 -2.21 -11.66 13.45
C ILE A 196 -3.22 -11.08 12.45
N GLY A 197 -4.12 -11.92 11.97
CA GLY A 197 -5.12 -11.65 10.95
C GLY A 197 -4.65 -11.89 9.53
N SER A 198 -5.35 -11.34 8.55
CA SER A 198 -5.00 -11.48 7.14
C SER A 198 -4.35 -10.21 6.61
N VAL A 199 -3.34 -10.37 5.77
CA VAL A 199 -2.72 -9.27 5.01
C VAL A 199 -3.13 -9.41 3.54
N LEU A 200 -3.85 -8.43 3.02
CA LEU A 200 -4.38 -8.43 1.65
C LEU A 200 -5.17 -9.71 1.30
N GLY A 201 -5.95 -10.22 2.26
CA GLY A 201 -6.75 -11.44 2.07
C GLY A 201 -5.98 -12.75 2.23
N ASN A 202 -4.65 -12.72 2.44
CA ASN A 202 -3.85 -13.90 2.74
C ASN A 202 -3.76 -14.10 4.25
N PRO A 203 -4.25 -15.24 4.80
CA PRO A 203 -4.15 -15.53 6.22
C PRO A 203 -2.67 -15.60 6.64
N GLN A 204 -2.31 -14.87 7.70
CA GLN A 204 -0.95 -14.88 8.26
C GLN A 204 -0.82 -15.87 9.42
N ASP A 205 -1.92 -16.41 9.89
CA ASP A 205 -2.02 -17.26 11.07
C ASP A 205 -1.92 -18.76 10.77
N SER A 206 -1.73 -19.12 9.48
CA SER A 206 -1.56 -20.51 9.04
C SER A 206 -0.12 -20.98 9.21
N PHE A 207 0.37 -21.02 10.46
CA PHE A 207 1.73 -21.46 10.77
C PHE A 207 1.80 -22.27 12.06
N ILE A 208 2.87 -23.06 12.19
CA ILE A 208 3.25 -23.80 13.38
C ILE A 208 4.70 -23.46 13.74
N VAL A 209 4.96 -23.21 15.01
CA VAL A 209 6.31 -22.96 15.52
C VAL A 209 6.79 -24.15 16.30
N VAL A 210 8.01 -24.57 16.03
CA VAL A 210 8.69 -25.70 16.68
C VAL A 210 10.09 -25.29 17.10
N PRO A 211 10.72 -25.96 18.08
CA PRO A 211 12.12 -25.73 18.39
C PRO A 211 13.01 -25.92 17.16
N LEU A 212 14.06 -25.12 17.03
CA LEU A 212 14.95 -25.11 15.87
C LEU A 212 15.55 -26.50 15.59
N ASP A 213 15.96 -27.22 16.65
CA ASP A 213 16.51 -28.56 16.50
C ASP A 213 15.46 -29.60 16.10
N THR A 214 14.21 -29.43 16.56
CA THR A 214 13.07 -30.24 16.12
C THR A 214 12.80 -30.03 14.64
N PHE A 215 12.85 -28.78 14.16
CA PHE A 215 12.72 -28.49 12.74
C PHE A 215 13.75 -29.23 11.90
N PHE A 216 15.03 -29.18 12.28
CA PHE A 216 16.08 -29.86 11.54
C PHE A 216 15.96 -31.39 11.59
N ARG A 217 15.42 -31.95 12.67
CA ARG A 217 15.11 -33.38 12.75
C ARG A 217 14.03 -33.77 11.74
N VAL A 218 12.99 -32.95 11.59
CA VAL A 218 11.81 -33.24 10.73
C VAL A 218 12.09 -32.95 9.26
N ARG A 219 12.82 -31.86 8.97
CA ARG A 219 13.02 -31.33 7.61
C ARG A 219 14.42 -31.54 7.05
N GLY A 220 15.35 -31.98 7.90
CA GLY A 220 16.77 -32.16 7.53
C GLY A 220 17.57 -30.86 7.69
N ALA A 221 18.89 -31.00 7.69
CA ALA A 221 19.84 -29.94 8.05
C ALA A 221 20.12 -28.91 6.94
N ARG A 222 19.69 -29.14 5.71
CA ARG A 222 19.97 -28.27 4.55
C ARG A 222 18.93 -27.15 4.39
N HIS A 223 18.90 -26.23 5.35
CA HIS A 223 18.06 -25.05 5.30
C HIS A 223 18.83 -23.83 5.79
N SER A 224 18.75 -22.73 5.05
CA SER A 224 19.34 -21.46 5.46
C SER A 224 18.55 -20.84 6.60
N LEU A 225 19.26 -20.41 7.64
CA LEU A 225 18.68 -19.63 8.73
C LEU A 225 18.43 -18.18 8.29
N THR A 226 17.48 -17.56 8.94
CA THR A 226 17.36 -16.11 9.07
C THR A 226 17.73 -15.77 10.51
N LEU A 227 18.75 -14.97 10.71
CA LEU A 227 19.11 -14.47 12.04
C LEU A 227 18.20 -13.28 12.34
N GLU A 228 17.65 -13.23 13.53
CA GLU A 228 16.87 -12.11 14.06
C GLU A 228 17.64 -11.54 15.24
N ILE A 229 18.05 -10.29 15.13
CA ILE A 229 19.01 -9.67 16.03
C ILE A 229 18.37 -8.43 16.63
N GLN A 230 18.24 -8.42 17.94
CA GLN A 230 17.80 -7.27 18.70
C GLN A 230 19.02 -6.44 19.13
N ALA A 231 19.03 -5.18 18.78
CA ALA A 231 20.08 -4.24 19.23
C ALA A 231 19.87 -3.84 20.69
N ALA A 232 20.93 -3.37 21.34
CA ALA A 232 20.92 -3.00 22.75
C ALA A 232 20.14 -1.70 23.06
N GLY A 233 19.46 -1.09 22.09
CA GLY A 233 18.54 0.04 22.22
C GLY A 233 19.03 1.33 21.56
N GLY A 234 18.05 2.13 21.10
CA GLY A 234 18.23 3.44 20.46
C GLY A 234 18.73 3.40 19.01
N ALA A 235 18.28 4.38 18.19
CA ALA A 235 18.54 4.41 16.75
C ALA A 235 20.05 4.38 16.38
N VAL A 236 20.87 5.13 17.11
CA VAL A 236 22.33 5.19 16.86
C VAL A 236 23.01 3.85 17.17
N ILE A 237 22.58 3.18 18.22
CA ILE A 237 23.11 1.84 18.59
C ILE A 237 22.65 0.81 17.58
N PHE A 238 21.41 0.93 17.08
CA PHE A 238 20.83 0.06 16.08
C PHE A 238 21.65 0.03 14.77
N GLU A 239 22.01 1.21 14.23
CA GLU A 239 22.85 1.30 13.04
C GLU A 239 24.24 0.70 13.29
N ARG A 240 24.86 1.01 14.44
CA ARG A 240 26.16 0.46 14.81
C ARG A 240 26.13 -1.06 15.00
N ALA A 241 25.05 -1.59 15.58
CA ALA A 241 24.88 -3.04 15.73
C ALA A 241 24.79 -3.74 14.37
N GLN A 242 24.06 -3.13 13.41
CA GLN A 242 24.00 -3.64 12.04
C GLN A 242 25.37 -3.65 11.38
N ASP A 243 26.13 -2.54 11.49
CA ASP A 243 27.47 -2.46 10.90
C ASP A 243 28.44 -3.46 11.56
N GLN A 244 28.37 -3.62 12.88
CA GLN A 244 29.17 -4.61 13.58
C GLN A 244 28.83 -6.04 13.14
N ALA A 245 27.54 -6.38 13.06
CA ALA A 245 27.09 -7.67 12.57
C ALA A 245 27.52 -7.91 11.10
N ARG A 246 27.49 -6.86 10.27
CA ARG A 246 27.97 -6.90 8.89
C ARG A 246 29.46 -7.22 8.82
N VAL A 247 30.28 -6.55 9.61
CA VAL A 247 31.74 -6.79 9.67
C VAL A 247 32.04 -8.23 10.10
N ILE A 248 31.33 -8.73 11.12
CA ILE A 248 31.49 -10.10 11.60
C ILE A 248 31.14 -11.11 10.50
N MET A 249 30.01 -10.93 9.83
CA MET A 249 29.58 -11.78 8.72
C MET A 249 30.53 -11.74 7.53
N ARG A 250 31.02 -10.55 7.17
CA ARG A 250 32.05 -10.39 6.10
C ARG A 250 33.34 -11.11 6.43
N SER A 251 33.86 -10.91 7.67
CA SER A 251 35.06 -11.56 8.15
C SER A 251 34.92 -13.08 8.10
N ARG A 252 33.82 -13.61 8.64
CA ARG A 252 33.57 -15.05 8.68
C ARG A 252 33.44 -15.67 7.27
N ARG A 253 32.88 -14.92 6.32
CA ARG A 253 32.72 -15.40 4.94
C ARG A 253 33.91 -15.06 4.02
N GLY A 254 34.99 -14.53 4.56
CA GLY A 254 36.17 -14.16 3.80
C GLY A 254 35.95 -13.08 2.74
N ILE A 255 34.94 -12.22 2.94
CA ILE A 255 34.62 -11.14 2.01
C ILE A 255 35.53 -9.94 2.30
N THR A 256 36.46 -9.64 1.41
CA THR A 256 37.45 -8.57 1.57
C THR A 256 37.19 -7.40 0.65
N GLY A 257 37.55 -6.21 1.10
CA GLY A 257 37.52 -4.98 0.32
C GLY A 257 36.13 -4.67 -0.24
N LEU A 258 36.04 -4.36 -1.55
CA LEU A 258 34.81 -3.98 -2.26
C LEU A 258 34.01 -5.17 -2.81
N GLN A 259 34.33 -6.39 -2.43
CA GLN A 259 33.57 -7.56 -2.86
C GLN A 259 32.11 -7.46 -2.38
N LYS A 260 31.17 -7.82 -3.26
CA LYS A 260 29.73 -7.85 -2.93
C LYS A 260 29.45 -8.86 -1.83
N GLU A 261 28.61 -8.47 -0.92
CA GLU A 261 28.10 -9.33 0.14
C GLU A 261 27.26 -10.47 -0.43
N ASN A 262 27.39 -11.64 0.16
CA ASN A 262 26.63 -12.84 -0.17
C ASN A 262 25.56 -13.15 0.91
N PHE A 263 25.14 -12.12 1.63
CA PHE A 263 24.06 -12.10 2.59
C PHE A 263 23.39 -10.72 2.54
N TYR A 264 22.22 -10.60 3.13
CA TYR A 264 21.44 -9.38 3.17
C TYR A 264 21.10 -9.05 4.61
N ILE A 265 21.20 -7.77 4.96
CA ILE A 265 20.70 -7.22 6.21
C ILE A 265 19.42 -6.47 5.86
N GLY A 266 18.34 -6.80 6.56
CA GLY A 266 17.03 -6.18 6.37
C GLY A 266 16.46 -5.68 7.68
N THR A 267 15.76 -4.55 7.61
CA THR A 267 15.06 -3.91 8.73
C THR A 267 13.59 -3.76 8.37
N SER A 268 12.77 -3.37 9.33
CA SER A 268 11.38 -2.97 9.07
C SER A 268 11.31 -1.83 8.04
N ASP A 269 12.27 -0.90 8.08
CA ASP A 269 12.38 0.20 7.13
C ASP A 269 12.58 -0.27 5.69
N SER A 270 13.32 -1.36 5.48
CA SER A 270 13.51 -1.93 4.13
C SER A 270 12.19 -2.35 3.47
N TYR A 271 11.22 -2.83 4.25
CA TYR A 271 9.88 -3.14 3.75
C TYR A 271 9.07 -1.88 3.46
N ILE A 272 9.20 -0.86 4.32
CA ILE A 272 8.54 0.43 4.13
C ILE A 272 9.06 1.10 2.86
N GLU A 273 10.37 1.14 2.65
CA GLU A 273 10.99 1.68 1.43
C GLU A 273 10.55 0.94 0.17
N LEU A 274 10.50 -0.40 0.22
CA LEU A 274 9.98 -1.19 -0.89
C LEU A 274 8.54 -0.83 -1.20
N TRP A 275 7.71 -0.74 -0.16
CA TRP A 275 6.30 -0.38 -0.31
C TRP A 275 6.14 1.03 -0.88
N GLU A 276 6.93 1.99 -0.41
CA GLU A 276 6.92 3.37 -0.92
C GLU A 276 7.30 3.44 -2.42
N LYS A 277 8.28 2.65 -2.86
CA LYS A 277 8.64 2.52 -4.28
C LYS A 277 7.50 1.92 -5.12
N ILE A 278 6.85 0.88 -4.60
CA ILE A 278 5.70 0.25 -5.27
C ILE A 278 4.53 1.24 -5.33
N SER A 279 4.16 1.84 -4.21
CA SER A 279 3.06 2.80 -4.11
C SER A 279 3.26 4.02 -5.00
N SER A 280 4.49 4.57 -5.04
CA SER A 280 4.80 5.70 -5.91
C SER A 280 4.69 5.34 -7.39
N SER A 281 5.12 4.14 -7.77
CA SER A 281 4.97 3.66 -9.16
C SER A 281 3.50 3.55 -9.55
N PHE A 282 2.66 2.96 -8.71
CA PHE A 282 1.21 2.92 -8.92
C PHE A 282 0.61 4.32 -8.97
N PHE A 283 1.00 5.22 -8.06
CA PHE A 283 0.54 6.60 -8.06
C PHE A 283 0.80 7.28 -9.39
N PHE A 284 2.00 7.17 -9.96
CA PHE A 284 2.34 7.76 -11.26
C PHE A 284 1.54 7.16 -12.41
N VAL A 285 1.32 5.85 -12.43
CA VAL A 285 0.50 5.20 -13.47
C VAL A 285 -0.94 5.71 -13.40
N PHE A 286 -1.54 5.72 -12.23
CA PHE A 286 -2.92 6.19 -12.07
C PHE A 286 -3.06 7.69 -12.28
N LEU A 287 -2.08 8.49 -11.89
CA LEU A 287 -2.03 9.93 -12.18
C LEU A 287 -2.02 10.16 -13.69
N SER A 288 -1.24 9.38 -14.44
CA SER A 288 -1.19 9.47 -15.91
C SER A 288 -2.55 9.12 -16.53
N VAL A 289 -3.18 8.03 -16.11
CA VAL A 289 -4.52 7.63 -16.59
C VAL A 289 -5.57 8.70 -16.26
N SER A 290 -5.56 9.21 -15.02
CA SER A 290 -6.48 10.29 -14.60
C SER A 290 -6.24 11.58 -15.34
N SER A 291 -4.98 11.91 -15.67
CA SER A 291 -4.63 13.09 -16.47
C SER A 291 -5.18 12.98 -17.89
N ILE A 292 -5.08 11.80 -18.51
CA ILE A 292 -5.68 11.54 -19.81
C ILE A 292 -7.20 11.73 -19.76
N ALA A 293 -7.85 11.17 -18.76
CA ALA A 293 -9.30 11.33 -18.57
C ALA A 293 -9.69 12.80 -18.35
N ALA A 294 -8.89 13.55 -17.57
CA ALA A 294 -9.10 14.98 -17.35
C ALA A 294 -8.93 15.80 -18.65
N VAL A 295 -7.93 15.48 -19.48
CA VAL A 295 -7.73 16.12 -20.80
C VAL A 295 -8.91 15.83 -21.73
N VAL A 296 -9.36 14.59 -21.80
CA VAL A 296 -10.54 14.21 -22.61
C VAL A 296 -11.77 14.94 -22.13
N GLY A 297 -12.03 14.98 -20.82
CA GLY A 297 -13.12 15.75 -20.21
C GLY A 297 -13.00 17.24 -20.53
N GLY A 298 -11.81 17.82 -20.47
CA GLY A 298 -11.54 19.20 -20.81
C GLY A 298 -11.79 19.52 -22.30
N ILE A 299 -11.41 18.63 -23.23
CA ILE A 299 -11.73 18.77 -24.66
C ILE A 299 -13.24 18.75 -24.87
N VAL A 300 -13.97 17.91 -24.16
CA VAL A 300 -15.43 17.88 -24.20
C VAL A 300 -16.01 19.21 -23.72
N ILE A 301 -15.50 19.79 -22.61
CA ILE A 301 -15.87 21.12 -22.13
C ILE A 301 -15.63 22.16 -23.23
N MET A 302 -14.45 22.19 -23.81
CA MET A 302 -14.08 23.13 -24.86
C MET A 302 -15.03 23.05 -26.06
N ASN A 303 -15.30 21.83 -26.57
CA ASN A 303 -16.18 21.64 -27.71
C ASN A 303 -17.61 22.09 -27.43
N ILE A 304 -18.12 21.78 -26.25
CA ILE A 304 -19.47 22.18 -25.85
C ILE A 304 -19.57 23.69 -25.67
N MET A 305 -18.56 24.32 -25.11
CA MET A 305 -18.51 25.77 -24.99
C MET A 305 -18.43 26.46 -26.35
N LEU A 306 -17.67 25.91 -27.32
CA LEU A 306 -17.65 26.43 -28.71
C LEU A 306 -19.03 26.38 -29.36
N VAL A 307 -19.74 25.27 -29.19
CA VAL A 307 -21.13 25.15 -29.70
C VAL A 307 -22.05 26.15 -28.97
N SER A 308 -21.92 26.33 -27.66
CA SER A 308 -22.69 27.31 -26.88
C SER A 308 -22.44 28.75 -27.36
N VAL A 309 -21.17 29.09 -27.71
CA VAL A 309 -20.83 30.41 -28.28
C VAL A 309 -21.53 30.62 -29.62
N THR A 310 -21.56 29.62 -30.51
CA THR A 310 -22.24 29.74 -31.82
C THR A 310 -23.75 29.84 -31.66
N GLU A 311 -24.38 29.10 -30.77
CA GLU A 311 -25.84 29.18 -30.49
C GLU A 311 -26.26 30.53 -29.88
N ARG A 312 -25.36 31.18 -29.09
CA ARG A 312 -25.61 32.47 -28.42
C ARG A 312 -24.97 33.67 -29.14
N THR A 313 -24.60 33.56 -30.41
CA THR A 313 -23.91 34.61 -31.16
C THR A 313 -24.68 35.92 -31.15
N LYS A 314 -26.01 35.90 -31.37
CA LYS A 314 -26.86 37.09 -31.32
C LYS A 314 -26.91 37.77 -29.94
N GLU A 315 -27.00 36.96 -28.88
CA GLU A 315 -27.02 37.44 -27.48
C GLU A 315 -25.71 38.13 -27.13
N ILE A 316 -24.54 37.53 -27.51
CA ILE A 316 -23.23 38.12 -27.34
C ILE A 316 -23.12 39.44 -28.13
N GLY A 317 -23.61 39.46 -29.37
CA GLY A 317 -23.64 40.65 -30.22
C GLY A 317 -24.41 41.80 -29.61
N VAL A 318 -25.62 41.53 -29.07
CA VAL A 318 -26.44 42.55 -28.37
C VAL A 318 -25.71 43.09 -27.14
N ARG A 319 -25.10 42.22 -26.29
CA ARG A 319 -24.37 42.68 -25.11
C ARG A 319 -23.20 43.58 -25.49
N ARG A 320 -22.43 43.22 -26.52
CA ARG A 320 -21.34 44.04 -27.01
C ARG A 320 -21.77 45.36 -27.61
N ALA A 321 -22.90 45.36 -28.35
CA ALA A 321 -23.51 46.59 -28.89
C ALA A 321 -23.99 47.52 -27.77
N CYS A 322 -24.45 46.97 -26.63
CA CYS A 322 -24.81 47.71 -25.42
C CYS A 322 -23.61 48.13 -24.55
N GLY A 323 -22.35 47.92 -25.00
CA GLY A 323 -21.15 48.44 -24.34
C GLY A 323 -20.42 47.47 -23.45
N ALA A 324 -20.71 46.18 -23.50
CA ALA A 324 -19.92 45.17 -22.75
C ALA A 324 -18.49 45.07 -23.32
N ASN A 325 -17.49 45.08 -22.42
CA ASN A 325 -16.10 44.93 -22.76
C ASN A 325 -15.78 43.48 -23.10
N ARG A 326 -14.67 43.26 -23.84
CA ARG A 326 -14.14 41.90 -24.13
C ARG A 326 -13.92 41.09 -22.87
N ASN A 327 -13.38 41.70 -21.82
CA ASN A 327 -13.10 41.03 -20.54
C ASN A 327 -14.37 40.59 -19.80
N ASP A 328 -15.50 41.31 -19.99
CA ASP A 328 -16.78 40.92 -19.38
C ASP A 328 -17.32 39.63 -20.02
N ILE A 329 -17.19 39.51 -21.36
CA ILE A 329 -17.56 38.29 -22.10
C ILE A 329 -16.63 37.12 -21.73
N ILE A 330 -15.31 37.33 -21.72
CA ILE A 330 -14.35 36.30 -21.30
C ILE A 330 -14.67 35.84 -19.88
N GLY A 331 -14.85 36.76 -18.94
CA GLY A 331 -15.15 36.45 -17.53
C GLY A 331 -16.43 35.62 -17.38
N GLN A 332 -17.48 35.93 -18.14
CA GLN A 332 -18.73 35.19 -18.12
C GLN A 332 -18.57 33.74 -18.59
N PHE A 333 -17.93 33.51 -19.73
CA PHE A 333 -17.71 32.17 -20.28
C PHE A 333 -16.73 31.36 -19.47
N LEU A 334 -15.71 31.98 -18.89
CA LEU A 334 -14.79 31.32 -17.93
C LEU A 334 -15.52 30.93 -16.64
N ALA A 335 -16.36 31.81 -16.09
CA ALA A 335 -17.16 31.47 -14.91
C ALA A 335 -18.08 30.26 -15.19
N GLU A 336 -18.67 30.19 -16.38
CA GLU A 336 -19.54 29.08 -16.79
C GLU A 336 -18.74 27.76 -16.88
N SER A 337 -17.57 27.76 -17.50
CA SER A 337 -16.72 26.56 -17.60
C SER A 337 -16.17 26.10 -16.24
N VAL A 338 -15.75 27.05 -15.39
CA VAL A 338 -15.29 26.75 -14.02
C VAL A 338 -16.43 26.20 -13.16
N LEU A 339 -17.65 26.76 -13.27
CA LEU A 339 -18.79 26.25 -12.52
C LEU A 339 -19.17 24.82 -12.94
N GLN A 340 -19.16 24.51 -14.23
CA GLN A 340 -19.39 23.17 -14.75
C GLN A 340 -18.36 22.18 -14.23
N SER A 341 -17.06 22.58 -14.23
CA SER A 341 -15.99 21.74 -13.75
C SER A 341 -15.99 21.57 -12.23
N LEU A 342 -16.39 22.59 -11.45
CA LEU A 342 -16.59 22.49 -10.01
C LEU A 342 -17.70 21.49 -9.65
N VAL A 343 -18.82 21.53 -10.36
CA VAL A 343 -19.92 20.58 -10.15
C VAL A 343 -19.45 19.16 -10.49
N GLY A 344 -18.77 18.97 -11.63
CA GLY A 344 -18.18 17.68 -12.01
C GLY A 344 -17.16 17.19 -11.02
N GLY A 345 -16.27 18.07 -10.56
CA GLY A 345 -15.27 17.77 -9.53
C GLY A 345 -15.88 17.38 -8.19
N ALA A 346 -16.90 18.13 -7.71
CA ALA A 346 -17.59 17.81 -6.47
C ALA A 346 -18.30 16.45 -6.51
N ILE A 347 -19.00 16.16 -7.62
CA ILE A 347 -19.61 14.84 -7.84
C ILE A 347 -18.55 13.76 -7.93
N GLY A 348 -17.44 14.02 -8.63
CA GLY A 348 -16.30 13.10 -8.74
C GLY A 348 -15.68 12.77 -7.39
N VAL A 349 -15.49 13.77 -6.54
CA VAL A 349 -15.00 13.57 -5.15
C VAL A 349 -15.98 12.71 -4.36
N LEU A 350 -17.28 13.00 -4.41
CA LEU A 350 -18.29 12.21 -3.71
C LEU A 350 -18.33 10.75 -4.18
N LEU A 351 -18.30 10.53 -5.49
CA LEU A 351 -18.27 9.18 -6.07
C LEU A 351 -16.98 8.46 -5.76
N GLY A 352 -15.83 9.15 -5.77
CA GLY A 352 -14.54 8.58 -5.41
C GLY A 352 -14.51 8.14 -3.94
N PHE A 353 -15.06 8.94 -3.03
CA PHE A 353 -15.20 8.54 -1.62
C PHE A 353 -16.19 7.39 -1.44
N ALA A 354 -17.34 7.42 -2.12
CA ALA A 354 -18.30 6.33 -2.08
C ALA A 354 -17.69 5.01 -2.56
N ALA A 355 -16.93 5.06 -3.66
CA ALA A 355 -16.21 3.90 -4.17
C ALA A 355 -15.14 3.39 -3.19
N ALA A 356 -14.37 4.30 -2.56
CA ALA A 356 -13.37 3.94 -1.57
C ALA A 356 -14.00 3.30 -0.31
N LEU A 357 -15.15 3.82 0.15
CA LEU A 357 -15.90 3.25 1.26
C LEU A 357 -16.50 1.87 0.93
N LEU A 358 -17.01 1.69 -0.29
CA LEU A 358 -17.49 0.40 -0.80
C LEU A 358 -16.34 -0.62 -0.82
N LEU A 359 -15.19 -0.23 -1.35
CA LEU A 359 -14.00 -1.11 -1.37
C LEU A 359 -13.53 -1.48 0.04
N ARG A 360 -13.61 -0.55 1.01
CA ARG A 360 -13.33 -0.86 2.42
C ARG A 360 -14.24 -1.95 2.98
N TRP A 361 -15.51 -1.99 2.55
CA TRP A 361 -16.45 -3.00 3.03
C TRP A 361 -16.16 -4.41 2.48
N PHE A 362 -15.60 -4.47 1.27
CA PHE A 362 -15.21 -5.73 0.61
C PHE A 362 -13.73 -6.10 0.81
N SER A 363 -12.88 -5.19 1.31
CA SER A 363 -11.45 -5.41 1.48
C SER A 363 -10.97 -5.04 2.88
N VAL A 364 -9.87 -5.66 3.30
CA VAL A 364 -9.20 -5.41 4.58
C VAL A 364 -8.42 -4.07 4.59
N LEU A 365 -8.35 -3.39 3.44
CA LEU A 365 -7.60 -2.13 3.32
C LEU A 365 -8.35 -0.99 4.00
N PRO A 366 -7.73 -0.27 4.96
CA PRO A 366 -8.33 0.91 5.54
C PRO A 366 -8.37 2.03 4.50
N ALA A 367 -9.56 2.42 4.06
CA ALA A 367 -9.74 3.65 3.30
C ALA A 367 -9.73 4.82 4.29
N THR A 368 -8.64 5.56 4.36
CA THR A 368 -8.55 6.78 5.14
C THR A 368 -8.96 7.96 4.27
N VAL A 369 -10.06 8.60 4.65
CA VAL A 369 -10.56 9.79 3.97
C VAL A 369 -9.79 10.99 4.47
N ASP A 370 -8.93 11.57 3.61
CA ASP A 370 -8.23 12.80 3.89
C ASP A 370 -8.89 13.97 3.13
N TRP A 371 -9.32 15.01 3.83
CA TRP A 371 -9.92 16.21 3.25
C TRP A 371 -8.98 16.92 2.24
N ARG A 372 -7.66 16.79 2.42
CA ARG A 372 -6.64 17.34 1.51
C ARG A 372 -6.78 16.77 0.09
N VAL A 373 -7.14 15.50 -0.01
CA VAL A 373 -7.35 14.84 -1.29
C VAL A 373 -8.60 15.40 -1.97
N ALA A 374 -9.67 15.69 -1.21
CA ALA A 374 -10.86 16.34 -1.74
C ALA A 374 -10.57 17.74 -2.32
N VAL A 375 -9.77 18.55 -1.59
CA VAL A 375 -9.35 19.87 -2.05
C VAL A 375 -8.51 19.79 -3.33
N LEU A 376 -7.59 18.81 -3.40
CA LEU A 376 -6.79 18.56 -4.61
C LEU A 376 -7.68 18.16 -5.80
N GLY A 377 -8.68 17.30 -5.60
CA GLY A 377 -9.60 16.88 -6.65
C GLY A 377 -10.43 18.04 -7.23
N VAL A 378 -10.99 18.86 -6.35
CA VAL A 378 -11.75 20.06 -6.74
C VAL A 378 -10.83 21.09 -7.40
N GLY A 379 -9.61 21.29 -6.87
CA GLY A 379 -8.63 22.20 -7.45
C GLY A 379 -8.21 21.78 -8.87
N LEU A 380 -7.97 20.49 -9.08
CA LEU A 380 -7.64 19.93 -10.39
C LEU A 380 -8.82 20.13 -11.37
N ALA A 381 -10.05 19.84 -10.95
CA ALA A 381 -11.23 20.06 -11.76
C ALA A 381 -11.36 21.54 -12.20
N SER A 382 -11.16 22.46 -11.24
CA SER A 382 -11.20 23.90 -11.51
C SER A 382 -10.13 24.33 -12.51
N ALA A 383 -8.90 23.80 -12.37
CA ALA A 383 -7.79 24.07 -13.29
C ALA A 383 -8.10 23.59 -14.72
N VAL A 384 -8.70 22.39 -14.85
CA VAL A 384 -9.15 21.85 -16.15
C VAL A 384 -10.23 22.75 -16.79
N GLY A 385 -11.26 23.14 -16.01
CA GLY A 385 -12.30 24.02 -16.49
C GLY A 385 -11.78 25.39 -16.95
N LEU A 386 -10.83 25.95 -16.18
CA LEU A 386 -10.18 27.22 -16.52
C LEU A 386 -9.37 27.07 -17.83
N PHE A 387 -8.50 26.08 -17.90
CA PHE A 387 -7.59 25.89 -19.04
C PHE A 387 -8.35 25.66 -20.37
N PHE A 388 -9.30 24.73 -20.37
CA PHE A 388 -10.07 24.41 -21.56
C PHE A 388 -11.19 25.41 -21.85
N GLY A 389 -11.61 26.25 -20.90
CA GLY A 389 -12.57 27.34 -21.05
C GLY A 389 -11.98 28.60 -21.69
N ILE A 390 -10.64 28.82 -21.61
CA ILE A 390 -9.99 30.04 -22.11
C ILE A 390 -10.24 30.20 -23.62
N TYR A 391 -9.99 29.18 -24.42
CA TYR A 391 -10.10 29.25 -25.89
C TYR A 391 -11.52 29.59 -26.36
N PRO A 392 -12.60 28.92 -25.93
CA PRO A 392 -13.97 29.32 -26.28
C PRO A 392 -14.33 30.74 -25.82
N ALA A 393 -13.92 31.11 -24.61
CA ALA A 393 -14.18 32.43 -24.06
C ALA A 393 -13.53 33.56 -24.87
N MET A 394 -12.28 33.36 -25.32
CA MET A 394 -11.61 34.31 -26.22
C MET A 394 -12.34 34.40 -27.55
N LYS A 395 -12.73 33.29 -28.15
CA LYS A 395 -13.45 33.26 -29.42
C LYS A 395 -14.82 33.96 -29.33
N ALA A 396 -15.54 33.83 -28.20
CA ALA A 396 -16.77 34.58 -27.93
C ALA A 396 -16.54 36.08 -27.85
N ALA A 397 -15.42 36.52 -27.24
CA ALA A 397 -15.07 37.92 -27.09
C ALA A 397 -14.57 38.59 -28.38
N GLU A 398 -14.15 37.81 -29.37
CA GLU A 398 -13.68 38.29 -30.68
C GLU A 398 -14.82 38.51 -31.70
N LEU A 399 -16.03 38.06 -31.42
CA LEU A 399 -17.19 38.20 -32.32
C LEU A 399 -17.45 39.68 -32.62
N ASP A 400 -17.60 40.01 -33.94
CA ASP A 400 -18.00 41.36 -34.35
C ASP A 400 -19.50 41.57 -34.07
N PRO A 401 -19.88 42.64 -33.32
CA PRO A 401 -21.26 42.92 -33.02
C PRO A 401 -22.16 43.08 -34.26
N ILE A 402 -21.61 43.61 -35.35
CA ILE A 402 -22.35 43.82 -36.60
C ILE A 402 -22.65 42.51 -37.30
N GLU A 403 -21.66 41.64 -37.41
CA GLU A 403 -21.83 40.31 -38.00
C GLU A 403 -22.71 39.42 -37.13
N ALA A 404 -22.56 39.47 -35.81
CA ALA A 404 -23.35 38.70 -34.86
C ALA A 404 -24.84 39.04 -34.91
N LEU A 405 -25.21 40.29 -35.17
CA LEU A 405 -26.62 40.73 -35.31
C LEU A 405 -27.19 40.42 -36.71
N ARG A 406 -26.33 40.23 -37.72
CA ARG A 406 -26.73 39.95 -39.09
C ARG A 406 -26.86 38.44 -39.40
N SER A 407 -26.29 37.57 -38.56
CA SER A 407 -26.41 36.12 -38.70
C SER A 407 -27.84 35.65 -38.47
N GLU A 408 -28.42 34.94 -39.48
CA GLU A 408 -29.74 34.28 -39.37
C GLU A 408 -29.67 33.04 -38.46
#